data_c086b65ce15c0fbbc2162dd8b196d0d6
#
_entry.id   c086b65ce15c0fbbc2162dd8b196d0d6
#
_cell.length_a   1.000
_cell.length_b   1.000
_cell.length_c   1.000
_cell.angle_alpha   90.00
_cell.angle_beta   90.00
_cell.angle_gamma   90.00
#
_symmetry.space_group_name_H-M   'P 1'
#
loop_
_entity.id
_entity.type
_entity.pdbx_description
1 polymer ?
#
loop_
_entity_poly.entity_id
_entity_poly.type
_entity_poly.pdbx_seq_one_letter_code
_entity_poly.pdbx_strand_id
1 'polypeptide(L)'
;AALYQADARAHVERLLGSGCLPVFCGGTGLYLKAALDEMDFPSGELEDDRRAGYQELAERIGEEELHALLAERDPESAAVIHPHNVRRVIRALEMHDDGISYAQQKSQFSVPREHYHALWFGLTRNREVLYERINLRVDLMFEQGLVDEVRGLMAQGLGDALTSMQAIGYKEIIDAFNGVMSMDEARELIKMRSRRYAKRQLSWFKRDDRIVWFDMDECTIDEVVEDILHRIEAA
;
A
#
# COMPACT_ATOMS: atom_id res chain seq x y z
N ALA A 1 6.51 0.47 -6.99
CA ALA A 1 5.59 -0.47 -7.64
C ALA A 1 6.28 -1.16 -8.82
N ALA A 2 6.98 -0.43 -9.70
CA ALA A 2 7.68 -1.02 -10.85
C ALA A 2 8.65 -2.15 -10.46
N LEU A 3 9.54 -1.94 -9.49
CA LEU A 3 10.46 -2.97 -9.02
C LEU A 3 9.70 -4.21 -8.48
N TYR A 4 8.66 -3.98 -7.68
CA TYR A 4 7.83 -5.07 -7.18
C TYR A 4 7.17 -5.85 -8.31
N GLN A 5 6.66 -5.17 -9.34
CA GLN A 5 6.05 -5.80 -10.51
C GLN A 5 7.04 -6.74 -11.21
N ALA A 6 8.25 -6.25 -11.49
CA ALA A 6 9.29 -7.02 -12.15
C ALA A 6 9.68 -8.28 -11.33
N ASP A 7 9.95 -8.10 -10.04
CA ASP A 7 10.33 -9.19 -9.14
C ASP A 7 9.20 -10.22 -8.97
N ALA A 8 7.96 -9.74 -8.76
CA ALA A 8 6.80 -10.61 -8.59
C ALA A 8 6.53 -11.44 -9.84
N ARG A 9 6.55 -10.81 -11.03
CA ARG A 9 6.36 -11.52 -12.30
C ARG A 9 7.46 -12.53 -12.57
N ALA A 10 8.72 -12.20 -12.30
CA ALA A 10 9.82 -13.17 -12.42
C ALA A 10 9.62 -14.41 -11.52
N HIS A 11 9.07 -14.22 -10.32
CA HIS A 11 8.73 -15.32 -9.42
C HIS A 11 7.55 -16.15 -9.93
N VAL A 12 6.50 -15.50 -10.45
CA VAL A 12 5.34 -16.18 -11.06
C VAL A 12 5.79 -17.06 -12.22
N GLU A 13 6.54 -16.51 -13.18
CA GLU A 13 7.03 -17.26 -14.33
C GLU A 13 7.87 -18.49 -13.93
N ARG A 14 8.73 -18.33 -12.92
CA ARG A 14 9.54 -19.44 -12.40
C ARG A 14 8.67 -20.54 -11.79
N LEU A 15 7.62 -20.18 -11.03
CA LEU A 15 6.71 -21.14 -10.41
C LEU A 15 5.87 -21.87 -11.46
N LEU A 16 5.28 -21.12 -12.40
CA LEU A 16 4.52 -21.71 -13.50
C LEU A 16 5.37 -22.64 -14.35
N GLY A 17 6.61 -22.24 -14.66
CA GLY A 17 7.58 -23.08 -15.39
C GLY A 17 7.95 -24.37 -14.66
N SER A 18 7.79 -24.44 -13.35
CA SER A 18 7.99 -25.67 -12.55
C SER A 18 6.68 -26.43 -12.26
N GLY A 19 5.57 -26.03 -12.87
CA GLY A 19 4.27 -26.67 -12.67
C GLY A 19 3.61 -26.36 -11.31
N CYS A 20 4.07 -25.30 -10.64
CA CYS A 20 3.50 -24.86 -9.37
C CYS A 20 2.51 -23.71 -9.58
N LEU A 21 1.38 -23.73 -8.87
CA LEU A 21 0.43 -22.64 -8.84
C LEU A 21 0.95 -21.51 -7.93
N PRO A 22 1.18 -20.29 -8.46
CA PRO A 22 1.57 -19.15 -7.64
C PRO A 22 0.39 -18.66 -6.80
N VAL A 23 0.63 -18.40 -5.51
CA VAL A 23 -0.37 -17.83 -4.60
C VAL A 23 0.15 -16.52 -4.04
N PHE A 24 -0.60 -15.43 -4.27
CA PHE A 24 -0.35 -14.14 -3.65
C PHE A 24 -1.16 -14.01 -2.37
N CYS A 25 -0.49 -13.79 -1.24
CA CYS A 25 -1.14 -13.50 0.03
C CYS A 25 -0.71 -12.12 0.53
N GLY A 26 -1.66 -11.20 0.67
CA GLY A 26 -1.35 -9.85 1.11
C GLY A 26 -2.51 -8.88 1.02
N GLY A 27 -2.24 -7.61 1.27
CA GLY A 27 -3.26 -6.56 1.31
C GLY A 27 -2.83 -5.23 0.72
N THR A 28 -1.73 -5.18 -0.05
CA THR A 28 -1.29 -3.99 -0.77
C THR A 28 -1.87 -4.00 -2.19
N GLY A 29 -3.06 -3.43 -2.35
CA GLY A 29 -3.82 -3.51 -3.60
C GLY A 29 -3.06 -3.02 -4.83
N LEU A 30 -2.27 -1.93 -4.70
CA LEU A 30 -1.44 -1.46 -5.80
C LEU A 30 -0.39 -2.50 -6.24
N TYR A 31 0.20 -3.23 -5.29
CA TYR A 31 1.21 -4.24 -5.60
C TYR A 31 0.59 -5.47 -6.27
N LEU A 32 -0.54 -5.93 -5.78
CA LEU A 32 -1.26 -7.04 -6.40
C LEU A 32 -1.68 -6.69 -7.83
N LYS A 33 -2.28 -5.51 -8.03
CA LYS A 33 -2.62 -5.06 -9.39
C LYS A 33 -1.37 -4.89 -10.26
N ALA A 34 -0.29 -4.33 -9.75
CA ALA A 34 0.96 -4.19 -10.49
C ALA A 34 1.49 -5.54 -10.99
N ALA A 35 1.44 -6.57 -10.16
CA ALA A 35 1.88 -7.91 -10.53
C ALA A 35 0.95 -8.58 -11.56
N LEU A 36 -0.36 -8.48 -11.35
CA LEU A 36 -1.38 -9.32 -12.02
C LEU A 36 -2.07 -8.63 -13.19
N ASP A 37 -2.09 -7.29 -13.24
CA ASP A 37 -2.69 -6.52 -14.32
C ASP A 37 -1.61 -5.85 -15.18
N GLU A 38 -1.96 -5.49 -16.42
CA GLU A 38 -1.12 -4.67 -17.29
C GLU A 38 -1.11 -3.23 -16.79
N MET A 39 -0.04 -2.88 -16.09
CA MET A 39 0.20 -1.55 -15.55
C MET A 39 1.59 -1.07 -15.96
N ASP A 40 1.64 0.07 -16.62
CA ASP A 40 2.88 0.74 -16.98
C ASP A 40 3.22 1.78 -15.91
N PHE A 41 4.37 1.59 -15.26
CA PHE A 41 4.88 2.56 -14.30
C PHE A 41 5.94 3.42 -14.95
N PRO A 42 5.78 4.77 -14.93
CA PRO A 42 6.85 5.65 -15.38
C PRO A 42 8.12 5.37 -14.58
N SER A 43 9.24 5.36 -15.27
CA SER A 43 10.54 5.32 -14.61
C SER A 43 10.63 6.50 -13.65
N GLY A 44 10.92 6.22 -12.38
CA GLY A 44 11.15 7.23 -11.37
C GLY A 44 12.18 6.67 -10.43
N GLU A 45 13.32 7.28 -10.35
CA GLU A 45 14.32 6.94 -9.37
C GLU A 45 13.85 7.39 -7.99
N LEU A 46 14.18 6.60 -6.95
CA LEU A 46 13.82 6.93 -5.57
C LEU A 46 14.57 8.18 -5.07
N GLU A 47 15.74 8.43 -5.63
CA GLU A 47 16.62 9.57 -5.37
C GLU A 47 16.70 10.46 -6.62
N ASP A 48 15.58 11.07 -7.02
CA ASP A 48 15.56 12.04 -8.10
C ASP A 48 15.75 13.44 -7.52
N ASP A 49 16.76 14.16 -7.95
CA ASP A 49 17.02 15.56 -7.59
C ASP A 49 15.80 16.46 -7.85
N ARG A 50 14.98 16.12 -8.84
CA ARG A 50 13.72 16.80 -9.16
C ARG A 50 12.71 16.68 -8.00
N ARG A 51 12.60 15.51 -7.39
CA ARG A 51 11.71 15.29 -6.23
C ARG A 51 12.14 16.15 -5.06
N ALA A 52 13.44 16.18 -4.74
CA ALA A 52 13.99 17.03 -3.70
C ALA A 52 13.71 18.51 -4.00
N GLY A 53 13.92 18.95 -5.23
CA GLY A 53 13.61 20.31 -5.67
C GLY A 53 12.12 20.68 -5.50
N TYR A 54 11.19 19.77 -5.84
CA TYR A 54 9.76 20.02 -5.63
C TYR A 54 9.37 19.97 -4.14
N GLN A 55 10.05 19.18 -3.30
CA GLN A 55 9.85 19.19 -1.86
C GLN A 55 10.28 20.53 -1.24
N GLU A 56 11.48 21.02 -1.57
CA GLU A 56 11.96 22.33 -1.15
C GLU A 56 11.05 23.46 -1.65
N LEU A 57 10.56 23.34 -2.89
CA LEU A 57 9.60 24.29 -3.44
C LEU A 57 8.31 24.30 -2.62
N ALA A 58 7.77 23.12 -2.29
CA ALA A 58 6.55 22.99 -1.48
C ALA A 58 6.70 23.64 -0.08
N GLU A 59 7.86 23.45 0.55
CA GLU A 59 8.17 24.09 1.85
C GLU A 59 8.26 25.61 1.76
N ARG A 60 8.75 26.12 0.64
CA ARG A 60 8.95 27.57 0.43
C ARG A 60 7.66 28.30 0.05
N ILE A 61 6.83 27.75 -0.85
CA ILE A 61 5.63 28.42 -1.39
C ILE A 61 4.33 27.93 -0.77
N GLY A 62 4.33 26.79 -0.10
CA GLY A 62 3.13 26.18 0.46
C GLY A 62 2.42 25.21 -0.51
N GLU A 63 1.48 24.46 0.04
CA GLU A 63 0.80 23.38 -0.69
C GLU A 63 -0.22 23.90 -1.73
N GLU A 64 -0.87 25.02 -1.47
CA GLU A 64 -1.85 25.64 -2.38
C GLU A 64 -1.17 26.18 -3.66
N GLU A 65 -0.08 26.89 -3.50
CA GLU A 65 0.71 27.43 -4.62
C GLU A 65 1.39 26.33 -5.42
N LEU A 66 1.85 25.26 -4.75
CA LEU A 66 2.39 24.10 -5.45
C LEU A 66 1.30 23.40 -6.29
N HIS A 67 0.08 23.31 -5.76
CA HIS A 67 -1.05 22.78 -6.52
C HIS A 67 -1.46 23.71 -7.66
N ALA A 68 -1.41 25.02 -7.48
CA ALA A 68 -1.65 26.00 -8.55
C ALA A 68 -0.63 25.83 -9.69
N LEU A 69 0.65 25.57 -9.36
CA LEU A 69 1.67 25.24 -10.37
C LEU A 69 1.33 23.97 -11.15
N LEU A 70 0.81 22.94 -10.47
CA LEU A 70 0.31 21.75 -11.16
C LEU A 70 -0.88 22.07 -12.05
N ALA A 71 -1.81 22.92 -11.60
CA ALA A 71 -2.99 23.30 -12.36
C ALA A 71 -2.63 24.09 -13.65
N GLU A 72 -1.54 24.85 -13.62
CA GLU A 72 -1.02 25.56 -14.80
C GLU A 72 -0.42 24.58 -15.82
N ARG A 73 0.29 23.54 -15.35
CA ARG A 73 1.03 22.59 -16.21
C ARG A 73 0.19 21.41 -16.69
N ASP A 74 -0.59 20.81 -15.79
CA ASP A 74 -1.49 19.69 -16.03
C ASP A 74 -2.82 19.88 -15.27
N PRO A 75 -3.76 20.64 -15.88
CA PRO A 75 -5.06 20.94 -15.27
C PRO A 75 -5.88 19.68 -14.94
N GLU A 76 -5.76 18.62 -15.79
CA GLU A 76 -6.48 17.36 -15.59
C GLU A 76 -6.01 16.65 -14.31
N SER A 77 -4.70 16.63 -14.08
CA SER A 77 -4.11 16.05 -12.87
C SER A 77 -4.44 16.87 -11.63
N ALA A 78 -4.42 18.19 -11.72
CA ALA A 78 -4.81 19.06 -10.61
C ALA A 78 -6.28 18.85 -10.21
N ALA A 79 -7.19 18.66 -11.17
CA ALA A 79 -8.60 18.42 -10.90
C ALA A 79 -8.86 17.11 -10.11
N VAL A 80 -7.96 16.14 -10.14
CA VAL A 80 -8.13 14.83 -9.48
C VAL A 80 -7.22 14.63 -8.25
N ILE A 81 -6.41 15.63 -7.90
CA ILE A 81 -5.51 15.62 -6.75
C ILE A 81 -5.89 16.77 -5.82
N HIS A 82 -6.13 16.46 -4.53
CA HIS A 82 -6.40 17.49 -3.54
C HIS A 82 -5.11 18.27 -3.20
N PRO A 83 -5.14 19.61 -3.05
CA PRO A 83 -3.97 20.45 -2.75
C PRO A 83 -3.13 19.93 -1.57
N HIS A 84 -3.78 19.55 -0.47
CA HIS A 84 -3.10 18.99 0.72
C HIS A 84 -2.44 17.63 0.51
N ASN A 85 -2.57 17.03 -0.66
CA ASN A 85 -1.86 15.80 -0.99
C ASN A 85 -0.53 16.11 -1.70
N VAL A 86 0.34 16.84 -1.01
CA VAL A 86 1.63 17.32 -1.51
C VAL A 86 2.43 16.23 -2.23
N ARG A 87 2.48 15.02 -1.64
CA ARG A 87 3.20 13.88 -2.27
C ARG A 87 2.66 13.53 -3.67
N ARG A 88 1.33 13.60 -3.86
CA ARG A 88 0.74 13.32 -5.18
C ARG A 88 0.89 14.49 -6.12
N VAL A 89 0.84 15.71 -5.62
CA VAL A 89 1.12 16.92 -6.42
C VAL A 89 2.54 16.87 -6.96
N ILE A 90 3.54 16.61 -6.11
CA ILE A 90 4.94 16.44 -6.52
C ILE A 90 5.06 15.33 -7.57
N ARG A 91 4.45 14.16 -7.31
CA ARG A 91 4.51 13.05 -8.27
C ARG A 91 3.89 13.40 -9.62
N ALA A 92 2.81 14.16 -9.64
CA ALA A 92 2.18 14.60 -10.89
C ALA A 92 3.06 15.59 -11.63
N LEU A 93 3.77 16.50 -10.94
CA LEU A 93 4.74 17.41 -11.53
C LEU A 93 5.93 16.66 -12.13
N GLU A 94 6.51 15.69 -11.41
CA GLU A 94 7.56 14.80 -11.91
C GLU A 94 7.13 14.10 -13.21
N MET A 95 5.93 13.53 -13.21
CA MET A 95 5.38 12.83 -14.37
C MET A 95 5.16 13.77 -15.56
N HIS A 96 4.67 14.99 -15.27
CA HIS A 96 4.49 16.00 -16.30
C HIS A 96 5.83 16.40 -16.96
N ASP A 97 6.90 16.53 -16.17
CA ASP A 97 8.25 16.79 -16.68
C ASP A 97 8.77 15.67 -17.60
N ASP A 98 8.28 14.44 -17.39
CA ASP A 98 8.54 13.28 -18.26
C ASP A 98 7.54 13.18 -19.43
N GLY A 99 6.64 14.14 -19.61
CA GLY A 99 5.62 14.15 -20.66
C GLY A 99 4.43 13.22 -20.39
N ILE A 100 4.19 12.83 -19.14
CA ILE A 100 3.16 11.88 -18.74
C ILE A 100 2.11 12.58 -17.87
N SER A 101 0.83 12.47 -18.20
CA SER A 101 -0.25 12.97 -17.33
C SER A 101 -0.60 11.96 -16.25
N TYR A 102 -0.58 12.40 -14.98
CA TYR A 102 -1.02 11.59 -13.84
C TYR A 102 -2.50 11.23 -13.95
N ALA A 103 -3.36 12.12 -14.41
CA ALA A 103 -4.79 11.88 -14.57
C ALA A 103 -5.05 10.76 -15.60
N GLN A 104 -4.37 10.81 -16.75
CA GLN A 104 -4.48 9.80 -17.79
C GLN A 104 -4.00 8.43 -17.29
N GLN A 105 -2.85 8.37 -16.64
CA GLN A 105 -2.36 7.12 -16.06
C GLN A 105 -3.33 6.57 -15.00
N LYS A 106 -3.85 7.42 -14.12
CA LYS A 106 -4.83 7.01 -13.11
C LYS A 106 -6.09 6.44 -13.75
N SER A 107 -6.56 7.00 -14.85
CA SER A 107 -7.74 6.47 -15.58
C SER A 107 -7.46 5.11 -16.21
N GLN A 108 -6.29 4.89 -16.76
CA GLN A 108 -5.87 3.59 -17.30
C GLN A 108 -5.81 2.51 -16.20
N PHE A 109 -5.33 2.85 -15.00
CA PHE A 109 -5.27 1.91 -13.88
C PHE A 109 -6.64 1.58 -13.26
N SER A 110 -7.68 2.33 -13.59
CA SER A 110 -9.03 2.04 -13.12
C SER A 110 -9.74 0.95 -13.91
N VAL A 111 -9.27 0.65 -15.13
CA VAL A 111 -9.81 -0.43 -15.98
C VAL A 111 -8.89 -1.65 -15.85
N PRO A 112 -9.36 -2.77 -15.26
CA PRO A 112 -8.55 -3.98 -15.17
C PRO A 112 -8.18 -4.49 -16.57
N ARG A 113 -6.91 -4.74 -16.79
CA ARG A 113 -6.38 -5.44 -17.97
C ARG A 113 -5.47 -6.53 -17.46
N GLU A 114 -5.93 -7.75 -17.50
CA GLU A 114 -5.24 -8.90 -16.92
C GLU A 114 -3.94 -9.21 -17.67
N HIS A 115 -2.84 -9.30 -16.94
CA HIS A 115 -1.58 -9.87 -17.41
C HIS A 115 -1.53 -11.38 -17.19
N TYR A 116 -2.08 -11.83 -16.06
CA TYR A 116 -2.32 -13.24 -15.76
C TYR A 116 -3.81 -13.48 -15.53
N HIS A 117 -4.30 -14.61 -16.00
CA HIS A 117 -5.61 -15.10 -15.57
C HIS A 117 -5.52 -15.51 -14.09
N ALA A 118 -6.04 -14.70 -13.21
CA ALA A 118 -5.92 -14.86 -11.77
C ALA A 118 -7.30 -14.94 -11.10
N LEU A 119 -7.45 -15.88 -10.17
CA LEU A 119 -8.60 -15.91 -9.27
C LEU A 119 -8.35 -15.01 -8.07
N TRP A 120 -9.31 -14.15 -7.77
CA TRP A 120 -9.18 -13.17 -6.70
C TRP A 120 -10.16 -13.49 -5.58
N PHE A 121 -9.64 -13.64 -4.37
CA PHE A 121 -10.41 -13.93 -3.17
C PHE A 121 -10.17 -12.85 -2.12
N GLY A 122 -11.24 -12.35 -1.51
CA GLY A 122 -11.18 -11.37 -0.45
C GLY A 122 -11.79 -11.92 0.84
N LEU A 123 -11.07 -11.78 1.95
CA LEU A 123 -11.60 -12.13 3.26
C LEU A 123 -12.12 -10.87 3.94
N THR A 124 -13.35 -10.90 4.40
CA THR A 124 -13.96 -9.80 5.14
C THR A 124 -14.52 -10.29 6.46
N ARG A 125 -14.90 -9.36 7.31
CA ARG A 125 -15.51 -9.61 8.62
C ARG A 125 -16.32 -8.40 9.04
N ASN A 126 -17.26 -8.57 9.97
CA ASN A 126 -17.92 -7.45 10.62
C ASN A 126 -16.89 -6.43 11.10
N ARG A 127 -17.15 -5.14 10.85
CA ARG A 127 -16.19 -4.07 11.09
C ARG A 127 -15.78 -3.94 12.55
N GLU A 128 -16.71 -4.11 13.45
CA GLU A 128 -16.47 -3.98 14.91
C GLU A 128 -15.57 -5.12 15.37
N VAL A 129 -15.91 -6.36 14.99
CA VAL A 129 -15.11 -7.56 15.27
C VAL A 129 -13.70 -7.43 14.68
N LEU A 130 -13.57 -6.93 13.45
CA LEU A 130 -12.27 -6.68 12.82
C LEU A 130 -11.44 -5.70 13.64
N TYR A 131 -12.05 -4.61 14.11
CA TYR A 131 -11.35 -3.58 14.89
C TYR A 131 -10.90 -4.09 16.25
N GLU A 132 -11.71 -4.90 16.93
CA GLU A 132 -11.33 -5.56 18.18
C GLU A 132 -10.13 -6.50 17.97
N ARG A 133 -10.17 -7.31 16.92
CA ARG A 133 -9.06 -8.21 16.58
C ARG A 133 -7.77 -7.46 16.23
N ILE A 134 -7.87 -6.32 15.52
CA ILE A 134 -6.71 -5.45 15.23
C ILE A 134 -6.13 -4.92 16.54
N ASN A 135 -6.98 -4.43 17.45
CA ASN A 135 -6.52 -3.91 18.74
C ASN A 135 -5.81 -4.99 19.55
N LEU A 136 -6.45 -6.15 19.70
CA LEU A 136 -5.86 -7.29 20.39
C LEU A 136 -4.54 -7.74 19.78
N ARG A 137 -4.45 -7.79 18.44
CA ARG A 137 -3.19 -8.12 17.76
C ARG A 137 -2.07 -7.14 18.11
N VAL A 138 -2.35 -5.85 18.15
CA VAL A 138 -1.36 -4.85 18.54
C VAL A 138 -0.90 -5.07 19.97
N ASP A 139 -1.82 -5.33 20.92
CA ASP A 139 -1.45 -5.62 22.29
C ASP A 139 -0.55 -6.85 22.39
N LEU A 140 -0.92 -7.93 21.72
CA LEU A 140 -0.09 -9.15 21.64
C LEU A 140 1.29 -8.89 21.01
N MET A 141 1.40 -8.05 20.01
CA MET A 141 2.70 -7.69 19.41
C MET A 141 3.59 -6.99 20.44
N PHE A 142 3.07 -6.10 21.26
CA PHE A 142 3.81 -5.48 22.35
C PHE A 142 4.26 -6.50 23.41
N GLU A 143 3.38 -7.42 23.81
CA GLU A 143 3.70 -8.51 24.74
C GLU A 143 4.77 -9.46 24.18
N GLN A 144 4.76 -9.71 22.88
CA GLN A 144 5.68 -10.59 22.17
C GLN A 144 7.03 -9.94 21.83
N GLY A 145 7.26 -8.69 22.21
CA GLY A 145 8.56 -8.04 22.13
C GLY A 145 8.76 -7.12 20.92
N LEU A 146 7.69 -6.59 20.31
CA LEU A 146 7.78 -5.62 19.21
C LEU A 146 8.70 -4.42 19.57
N VAL A 147 8.66 -3.95 20.82
CA VAL A 147 9.49 -2.82 21.29
C VAL A 147 10.98 -3.18 21.26
N ASP A 148 11.33 -4.40 21.66
CA ASP A 148 12.71 -4.89 21.67
C ASP A 148 13.21 -5.19 20.25
N GLU A 149 12.34 -5.68 19.37
CA GLU A 149 12.63 -5.83 17.95
C GLU A 149 13.01 -4.48 17.32
N VAL A 150 12.20 -3.45 17.49
CA VAL A 150 12.47 -2.10 16.95
C VAL A 150 13.78 -1.55 17.53
N ARG A 151 14.02 -1.71 18.83
CA ARG A 151 15.28 -1.27 19.49
C ARG A 151 16.49 -1.99 18.88
N GLY A 152 16.39 -3.29 18.65
CA GLY A 152 17.45 -4.09 18.04
C GLY A 152 17.75 -3.66 16.60
N LEU A 153 16.73 -3.35 15.82
CA LEU A 153 16.86 -2.87 14.44
C LEU A 153 17.49 -1.46 14.40
N MET A 154 17.11 -0.58 15.30
CA MET A 154 17.74 0.75 15.42
C MET A 154 19.24 0.63 15.74
N ALA A 155 19.61 -0.28 16.64
CA ALA A 155 21.02 -0.52 16.99
C ALA A 155 21.85 -1.04 15.81
N GLN A 156 21.21 -1.64 14.80
CA GLN A 156 21.83 -2.11 13.56
C GLN A 156 21.88 -1.03 12.46
N GLY A 157 21.49 0.21 12.76
CA GLY A 157 21.49 1.31 11.79
C GLY A 157 20.31 1.33 10.82
N LEU A 158 19.27 0.51 11.05
CA LEU A 158 18.07 0.50 10.22
C LEU A 158 17.12 1.69 10.49
N GLY A 159 17.46 2.54 11.45
CA GLY A 159 16.74 3.78 11.74
C GLY A 159 16.68 4.77 10.59
N ASP A 160 17.66 4.73 9.68
CA ASP A 160 17.75 5.62 8.51
C ASP A 160 17.15 4.98 7.23
N ALA A 161 16.63 3.76 7.32
CA ALA A 161 16.04 3.09 6.15
C ALA A 161 14.70 3.72 5.76
N LEU A 162 14.61 4.25 4.54
CA LEU A 162 13.49 5.00 3.97
C LEU A 162 12.11 4.33 4.07
N THR A 163 12.06 3.02 4.05
CA THR A 163 10.80 2.24 4.00
C THR A 163 10.39 1.66 5.34
N SER A 164 11.30 1.10 6.12
CA SER A 164 11.01 0.49 7.42
C SER A 164 10.55 1.54 8.44
N MET A 165 11.11 2.75 8.39
CA MET A 165 10.71 3.90 9.20
C MET A 165 9.25 4.35 8.96
N GLN A 166 8.63 3.96 7.85
CA GLN A 166 7.24 4.30 7.53
C GLN A 166 6.25 3.18 7.90
N ALA A 167 6.75 2.02 8.34
CA ALA A 167 5.90 0.91 8.73
C ALA A 167 5.09 1.26 9.99
N ILE A 168 3.80 0.94 9.96
CA ILE A 168 2.92 1.10 11.13
C ILE A 168 3.44 0.18 12.22
N GLY A 169 3.68 0.72 13.39
CA GLY A 169 4.28 0.05 14.54
C GLY A 169 5.71 0.51 14.78
N TYR A 170 6.55 0.54 13.77
CA TYR A 170 7.95 0.94 13.92
C TYR A 170 8.09 2.45 14.13
N LYS A 171 7.44 3.23 13.27
CA LYS A 171 7.49 4.69 13.37
C LYS A 171 7.06 5.19 14.74
N GLU A 172 5.93 4.70 15.24
CA GLU A 172 5.36 5.14 16.51
C GLU A 172 6.27 4.79 17.71
N ILE A 173 6.89 3.59 17.67
CA ILE A 173 7.83 3.18 18.72
C ILE A 173 9.11 4.00 18.66
N ILE A 174 9.61 4.32 17.47
CA ILE A 174 10.77 5.21 17.30
C ILE A 174 10.46 6.62 17.81
N ASP A 175 9.29 7.17 17.49
CA ASP A 175 8.84 8.46 18.01
C ASP A 175 8.77 8.43 19.55
N ALA A 176 8.35 7.31 20.14
CA ALA A 176 8.35 7.14 21.59
C ALA A 176 9.79 7.07 22.18
N PHE A 177 10.72 6.38 21.52
CA PHE A 177 12.13 6.38 21.95
C PHE A 177 12.78 7.76 21.86
N ASN A 178 12.37 8.59 20.91
CA ASN A 178 12.82 9.96 20.74
C ASN A 178 12.11 10.96 21.68
N GLY A 179 11.22 10.48 22.57
CA GLY A 179 10.50 11.31 23.53
C GLY A 179 9.39 12.18 22.95
N VAL A 180 8.96 11.90 21.71
CA VAL A 180 7.85 12.62 21.05
C VAL A 180 6.52 12.27 21.70
N MET A 181 6.38 11.03 22.20
CA MET A 181 5.19 10.51 22.88
C MET A 181 5.59 9.42 23.88
N SER A 182 4.67 9.03 24.76
CA SER A 182 4.84 7.86 25.61
C SER A 182 4.64 6.55 24.83
N MET A 183 5.11 5.42 25.38
CA MET A 183 4.94 4.11 24.76
C MET A 183 3.46 3.69 24.72
N ASP A 184 2.65 4.09 25.68
CA ASP A 184 1.21 3.82 25.70
C ASP A 184 0.48 4.62 24.62
N GLU A 185 0.86 5.89 24.40
CA GLU A 185 0.36 6.70 23.29
C GLU A 185 0.74 6.10 21.93
N ALA A 186 1.97 5.62 21.81
CA ALA A 186 2.43 4.94 20.59
C ALA A 186 1.57 3.68 20.31
N ARG A 187 1.29 2.85 21.33
CA ARG A 187 0.43 1.66 21.23
C ARG A 187 -0.98 2.03 20.73
N GLU A 188 -1.63 3.02 21.31
CA GLU A 188 -2.96 3.45 20.89
C GLU A 188 -2.96 4.06 19.48
N LEU A 189 -1.89 4.79 19.12
CA LEU A 189 -1.72 5.34 17.77
C LEU A 189 -1.55 4.23 16.72
N ILE A 190 -0.81 3.17 17.04
CA ILE A 190 -0.66 1.97 16.18
C ILE A 190 -2.02 1.31 15.95
N LYS A 191 -2.81 1.08 17.00
CA LYS A 191 -4.17 0.54 16.89
C LYS A 191 -5.03 1.39 15.94
N MET A 192 -5.04 2.70 16.16
CA MET A 192 -5.81 3.63 15.34
C MET A 192 -5.36 3.62 13.87
N ARG A 193 -4.06 3.67 13.61
CA ARG A 193 -3.49 3.66 12.24
C ARG A 193 -3.76 2.34 11.54
N SER A 194 -3.68 1.20 12.25
CA SER A 194 -4.00 -0.14 11.73
C SER A 194 -5.47 -0.26 11.34
N ARG A 195 -6.41 0.24 12.17
CA ARG A 195 -7.84 0.29 11.80
C ARG A 195 -8.09 1.16 10.56
N ARG A 196 -7.43 2.31 10.47
CA ARG A 196 -7.50 3.18 9.27
C ARG A 196 -6.91 2.50 8.04
N TYR A 197 -5.85 1.73 8.21
CA TYR A 197 -5.25 0.95 7.13
C TYR A 197 -6.20 -0.13 6.63
N ALA A 198 -6.80 -0.92 7.51
CA ALA A 198 -7.82 -1.92 7.17
C ALA A 198 -9.02 -1.30 6.42
N LYS A 199 -9.52 -0.13 6.86
CA LYS A 199 -10.57 0.61 6.14
C LYS A 199 -10.13 0.99 4.72
N ARG A 200 -8.89 1.44 4.53
CA ARG A 200 -8.35 1.77 3.20
C ARG A 200 -8.22 0.54 2.31
N GLN A 201 -7.76 -0.60 2.85
CA GLN A 201 -7.68 -1.87 2.12
C GLN A 201 -9.06 -2.28 1.60
N LEU A 202 -10.07 -2.35 2.48
CA LEU A 202 -11.43 -2.70 2.08
C LEU A 202 -11.99 -1.73 1.03
N SER A 203 -11.74 -0.42 1.19
CA SER A 203 -12.19 0.57 0.20
C SER A 203 -11.49 0.45 -1.15
N TRP A 204 -10.27 -0.06 -1.17
CA TRP A 204 -9.53 -0.33 -2.40
C TRP A 204 -10.08 -1.57 -3.10
N PHE A 205 -10.12 -2.69 -2.39
CA PHE A 205 -10.48 -3.98 -2.98
C PHE A 205 -11.96 -4.09 -3.36
N LYS A 206 -12.87 -3.42 -2.64
CA LYS A 206 -14.31 -3.39 -3.00
C LYS A 206 -14.63 -2.72 -4.33
N ARG A 207 -13.65 -2.10 -5.00
CA ARG A 207 -13.80 -1.51 -6.34
C ARG A 207 -13.48 -2.49 -7.45
N ASP A 208 -13.01 -3.67 -7.12
CA ASP A 208 -12.62 -4.70 -8.09
C ASP A 208 -13.65 -5.83 -8.05
N ASP A 209 -14.50 -5.87 -9.07
CA ASP A 209 -15.61 -6.83 -9.16
C ASP A 209 -15.16 -8.26 -9.43
N ARG A 210 -13.85 -8.48 -9.70
CA ARG A 210 -13.29 -9.84 -9.86
C ARG A 210 -13.17 -10.58 -8.52
N ILE A 211 -13.21 -9.85 -7.40
CA ILE A 211 -12.96 -10.43 -6.07
C ILE A 211 -14.20 -11.16 -5.57
N VAL A 212 -14.04 -12.45 -5.33
CA VAL A 212 -15.03 -13.26 -4.62
C VAL A 212 -14.79 -13.07 -3.11
N TRP A 213 -15.79 -12.55 -2.41
CA TRP A 213 -15.68 -12.22 -0.99
C TRP A 213 -16.21 -13.33 -0.10
N PHE A 214 -15.45 -13.67 0.94
CA PHE A 214 -15.85 -14.56 2.02
C PHE A 214 -16.02 -13.77 3.32
N ASP A 215 -17.18 -13.90 3.96
CA ASP A 215 -17.42 -13.34 5.29
C ASP A 215 -16.98 -14.36 6.36
N MET A 216 -15.89 -14.03 7.04
CA MET A 216 -15.29 -14.90 8.05
C MET A 216 -16.08 -14.90 9.39
N ASP A 217 -17.19 -14.22 9.47
CA ASP A 217 -18.15 -14.33 10.56
C ASP A 217 -19.25 -15.37 10.25
N GLU A 218 -19.40 -15.73 8.96
CA GLU A 218 -20.37 -16.72 8.46
C GLU A 218 -19.72 -18.02 8.00
N CYS A 219 -18.43 -17.98 7.59
CA CYS A 219 -17.71 -19.13 7.05
C CYS A 219 -16.54 -19.53 7.95
N THR A 220 -16.28 -20.80 8.03
CA THR A 220 -15.06 -21.37 8.62
C THR A 220 -13.89 -21.31 7.64
N ILE A 221 -12.68 -21.45 8.15
CA ILE A 221 -11.47 -21.50 7.29
C ILE A 221 -11.54 -22.69 6.33
N ASP A 222 -11.99 -23.85 6.81
CA ASP A 222 -12.06 -25.08 6.02
C ASP A 222 -13.05 -24.94 4.86
N GLU A 223 -14.24 -24.39 5.09
CA GLU A 223 -15.22 -24.11 4.03
C GLU A 223 -14.68 -23.15 2.97
N VAL A 224 -13.95 -22.11 3.39
CA VAL A 224 -13.32 -21.17 2.45
C VAL A 224 -12.24 -21.85 1.63
N VAL A 225 -11.41 -22.69 2.24
CA VAL A 225 -10.36 -23.46 1.54
C VAL A 225 -10.98 -24.42 0.53
N GLU A 226 -12.03 -25.15 0.89
CA GLU A 226 -12.74 -26.07 -0.01
C GLU A 226 -13.34 -25.34 -1.22
N ASP A 227 -13.99 -24.17 -1.03
CA ASP A 227 -14.55 -23.39 -2.14
C ASP A 227 -13.43 -22.85 -3.06
N ILE A 228 -12.34 -22.35 -2.49
CA ILE A 228 -11.18 -21.89 -3.27
C ILE A 228 -10.60 -23.03 -4.12
N LEU A 229 -10.37 -24.20 -3.54
CA LEU A 229 -9.83 -25.36 -4.27
C LEU A 229 -10.77 -25.79 -5.39
N HIS A 230 -12.07 -25.86 -5.14
CA HIS A 230 -13.07 -26.19 -6.16
C HIS A 230 -13.05 -25.19 -7.33
N ARG A 231 -12.88 -23.90 -7.06
CA ARG A 231 -12.78 -22.87 -8.11
C ARG A 231 -11.48 -22.95 -8.91
N ILE A 232 -10.39 -23.34 -8.26
CA ILE A 232 -9.10 -23.57 -8.93
C ILE A 232 -9.19 -24.77 -9.86
N GLU A 233 -9.86 -25.86 -9.45
CA GLU A 233 -10.08 -27.05 -10.28
C GLU A 233 -11.00 -26.81 -11.47
N ALA A 234 -11.89 -25.82 -11.36
CA ALA A 234 -12.87 -25.47 -12.40
C ALA A 234 -12.36 -24.41 -13.40
N ALA A 235 -11.22 -23.78 -13.16
CA ALA A 235 -10.63 -22.70 -13.96
C ALA A 235 -9.66 -23.23 -15.01
#